data_418ffa53cfaef26ef7cfee029b4e65e7
#
_entry.id   418ffa53cfaef26ef7cfee029b4e65e7
#
_cell.length_a   1.000
_cell.length_b   1.000
_cell.length_c   1.000
_cell.angle_alpha   90.00
_cell.angle_beta   90.00
_cell.angle_gamma   90.00
#
_symmetry.space_group_name_H-M   'P 1'
#
loop_
_entity.id
_entity.type
_entity.pdbx_description
1 polymer ?
#
loop_
_entity_poly.entity_id
_entity_poly.type
_entity_poly.pdbx_seq_one_letter_code
_entity_poly.pdbx_strand_id
1 'polypeptide(L)'
;ILARYKFMGHKVVFIMFLATMMFPGVLTLVPSFLLVKNLGLLNTYWAMILPYMAGSLVFAIFVFRSFFVGLPEDLFESARIDGAGHVSIYWHLILPLSKPVFSVVIVMNIMGTWNNFLWPFIVNTDGSHQVVSSGIYTLATSQFSEDFSTMYAAYAINSLPLLLLFIYATKP
;
A
#
# COMPACT_ATOMS: atom_id res chain seq x y z
N ILE A 1 -5.70 1.64 -18.48
CA ILE A 1 -6.97 2.14 -19.04
C ILE A 1 -7.19 3.58 -18.61
N LEU A 2 -7.35 3.93 -17.34
CA LEU A 2 -7.67 5.29 -16.85
C LEU A 2 -6.68 6.40 -17.25
N ALA A 3 -5.47 6.06 -17.69
CA ALA A 3 -4.46 7.02 -18.12
C ALA A 3 -4.53 7.34 -19.63
N ARG A 4 -4.87 6.35 -20.47
CA ARG A 4 -4.68 6.42 -21.92
C ARG A 4 -5.95 6.23 -22.73
N TYR A 5 -6.94 5.50 -22.20
CA TYR A 5 -8.20 5.26 -22.92
C TYR A 5 -9.28 6.24 -22.49
N LYS A 6 -9.81 6.99 -23.47
CA LYS A 6 -10.92 7.92 -23.27
C LYS A 6 -12.24 7.17 -23.47
N PHE A 7 -12.81 6.62 -22.40
CA PHE A 7 -14.17 6.09 -22.40
C PHE A 7 -15.11 7.05 -21.67
N MET A 8 -16.41 6.95 -21.95
CA MET A 8 -17.43 7.79 -21.32
C MET A 8 -17.37 7.59 -19.77
N GLY A 9 -17.16 8.70 -19.03
CA GLY A 9 -17.07 8.65 -17.56
C GLY A 9 -15.68 8.40 -16.97
N HIS A 10 -14.61 8.18 -17.78
CA HIS A 10 -13.26 7.90 -17.25
C HIS A 10 -12.76 8.94 -16.22
N LYS A 11 -13.09 10.23 -16.43
CA LYS A 11 -12.75 11.30 -15.48
C LYS A 11 -13.52 11.16 -14.17
N VAL A 12 -14.81 10.84 -14.25
CA VAL A 12 -15.67 10.67 -13.07
C VAL A 12 -15.18 9.50 -12.24
N VAL A 13 -14.90 8.36 -12.86
CA VAL A 13 -14.34 7.19 -12.18
C VAL A 13 -13.04 7.52 -11.47
N PHE A 14 -12.14 8.24 -12.13
CA PHE A 14 -10.87 8.64 -11.51
C PHE A 14 -11.08 9.61 -10.35
N ILE A 15 -11.96 10.60 -10.50
CA ILE A 15 -12.30 11.53 -9.41
C ILE A 15 -12.93 10.81 -8.23
N MET A 16 -13.77 9.79 -8.47
CA MET A 16 -14.34 8.96 -7.40
C MET A 16 -13.24 8.24 -6.59
N PHE A 17 -12.22 7.67 -7.25
CA PHE A 17 -11.07 7.12 -6.55
C PHE A 17 -10.34 8.19 -5.73
N LEU A 18 -10.07 9.37 -6.30
CA LEU A 18 -9.41 10.44 -5.57
C LEU A 18 -10.24 10.94 -4.38
N ALA A 19 -11.57 11.03 -4.54
CA ALA A 19 -12.46 11.45 -3.47
C ALA A 19 -12.36 10.51 -2.23
N THR A 20 -12.13 9.21 -2.43
CA THR A 20 -11.92 8.30 -1.29
C THR A 20 -10.66 8.62 -0.50
N MET A 21 -9.60 9.19 -1.12
CA MET A 21 -8.39 9.61 -0.42
C MET A 21 -8.60 10.85 0.47
N MET A 22 -9.66 11.63 0.23
CA MET A 22 -9.97 12.80 1.04
C MET A 22 -10.61 12.43 2.38
N PHE A 23 -11.11 11.22 2.52
CA PHE A 23 -11.66 10.76 3.79
C PHE A 23 -10.54 10.42 4.78
N PRO A 24 -10.52 11.05 5.95
CA PRO A 24 -9.56 10.68 6.99
C PRO A 24 -9.71 9.21 7.38
N GLY A 25 -8.59 8.47 7.39
CA GLY A 25 -8.60 7.03 7.71
C GLY A 25 -9.20 6.71 9.09
N VAL A 26 -9.14 7.65 10.03
CA VAL A 26 -9.74 7.50 11.36
C VAL A 26 -11.27 7.35 11.28
N LEU A 27 -11.94 8.04 10.34
CA LEU A 27 -13.39 7.94 10.18
C LEU A 27 -13.83 6.56 9.65
N THR A 28 -12.97 5.89 8.89
CA THR A 28 -13.26 4.56 8.33
C THR A 28 -12.88 3.43 9.28
N LEU A 29 -12.21 3.72 10.38
CA LEU A 29 -11.69 2.71 11.31
C LEU A 29 -12.80 1.87 11.92
N VAL A 30 -13.82 2.49 12.51
CA VAL A 30 -14.95 1.80 13.15
C VAL A 30 -15.79 1.01 12.13
N PRO A 31 -16.23 1.61 11.00
CA PRO A 31 -16.94 0.86 9.96
C PRO A 31 -16.13 -0.34 9.42
N SER A 32 -14.84 -0.18 9.21
CA SER A 32 -13.98 -1.27 8.74
C SER A 32 -13.84 -2.39 9.76
N PHE A 33 -13.72 -2.05 11.04
CA PHE A 33 -13.71 -3.03 12.13
C PHE A 33 -15.01 -3.82 12.19
N LEU A 34 -16.14 -3.15 12.13
CA LEU A 34 -17.46 -3.80 12.14
C LEU A 34 -17.64 -4.73 10.93
N LEU A 35 -17.17 -4.31 9.75
CA LEU A 35 -17.21 -5.13 8.55
C LEU A 35 -16.36 -6.41 8.73
N VAL A 36 -15.12 -6.28 9.16
CA VAL A 36 -14.21 -7.41 9.41
C VAL A 36 -14.79 -8.35 10.47
N LYS A 37 -15.36 -7.81 11.54
CA LYS A 37 -16.05 -8.57 12.60
C LYS A 37 -17.25 -9.34 12.06
N ASN A 38 -18.12 -8.69 11.28
CA ASN A 38 -19.32 -9.31 10.72
C ASN A 38 -18.99 -10.41 9.69
N LEU A 39 -17.84 -10.29 9.02
CA LEU A 39 -17.31 -11.32 8.11
C LEU A 39 -16.63 -12.49 8.86
N GLY A 40 -16.53 -12.43 10.19
CA GLY A 40 -15.88 -13.47 10.99
C GLY A 40 -14.36 -13.57 10.80
N LEU A 41 -13.72 -12.46 10.37
CA LEU A 41 -12.29 -12.47 10.02
C LEU A 41 -11.39 -12.01 11.17
N LEU A 42 -11.92 -11.61 12.33
CA LEU A 42 -11.10 -11.21 13.49
C LEU A 42 -10.10 -12.32 13.84
N ASN A 43 -8.93 -11.93 14.32
CA ASN A 43 -7.85 -12.84 14.69
C ASN A 43 -7.36 -13.72 13.53
N THR A 44 -7.39 -13.18 12.30
CA THR A 44 -6.84 -13.83 11.12
C THR A 44 -5.95 -12.87 10.33
N TYR A 45 -5.04 -13.39 9.51
CA TYR A 45 -4.27 -12.56 8.57
C TYR A 45 -5.17 -11.79 7.59
N TRP A 46 -6.33 -12.32 7.22
CA TRP A 46 -7.27 -11.67 6.30
C TRP A 46 -7.87 -10.39 6.88
N ALA A 47 -8.02 -10.30 8.21
CA ALA A 47 -8.44 -9.07 8.88
C ALA A 47 -7.50 -7.90 8.60
N MET A 48 -6.22 -8.16 8.36
CA MET A 48 -5.21 -7.15 8.02
C MET A 48 -5.07 -6.98 6.53
N ILE A 49 -4.95 -8.07 5.77
CA ILE A 49 -4.61 -8.05 4.33
C ILE A 49 -5.70 -7.34 3.53
N LEU A 50 -6.98 -7.68 3.72
CA LEU A 50 -8.06 -7.14 2.88
C LEU A 50 -8.22 -5.63 2.99
N PRO A 51 -8.27 -5.01 4.19
CA PRO A 51 -8.33 -3.57 4.32
C PRO A 51 -7.09 -2.84 3.78
N TYR A 52 -5.90 -3.41 3.99
CA TYR A 52 -4.66 -2.83 3.43
C TYR A 52 -4.64 -2.88 1.91
N MET A 53 -5.08 -3.98 1.31
CA MET A 53 -5.21 -4.07 -0.16
C MET A 53 -6.19 -3.02 -0.70
N ALA A 54 -7.35 -2.86 -0.06
CA ALA A 54 -8.35 -1.88 -0.48
C ALA A 54 -7.81 -0.44 -0.40
N GLY A 55 -7.16 -0.09 0.72
CA GLY A 55 -6.58 1.24 0.91
C GLY A 55 -5.42 1.55 -0.03
N SER A 56 -4.53 0.58 -0.24
CA SER A 56 -3.37 0.76 -1.11
C SER A 56 -3.72 0.84 -2.60
N LEU A 57 -4.83 0.23 -3.02
CA LEU A 57 -5.27 0.22 -4.41
C LEU A 57 -5.50 1.63 -4.95
N VAL A 58 -6.13 2.50 -4.17
CA VAL A 58 -6.45 3.88 -4.60
C VAL A 58 -5.18 4.68 -4.81
N PHE A 59 -4.23 4.59 -3.87
CA PHE A 59 -2.93 5.22 -3.99
C PHE A 59 -2.16 4.70 -5.20
N ALA A 60 -2.14 3.39 -5.41
CA ALA A 60 -1.49 2.77 -6.56
C ALA A 60 -2.10 3.27 -7.89
N ILE A 61 -3.43 3.33 -8.01
CA ILE A 61 -4.12 3.85 -9.20
C ILE A 61 -3.67 5.29 -9.48
N PHE A 62 -3.61 6.15 -8.46
CA PHE A 62 -3.18 7.54 -8.60
C PHE A 62 -1.75 7.64 -9.12
N VAL A 63 -0.81 6.93 -8.48
CA VAL A 63 0.62 6.98 -8.83
C VAL A 63 0.86 6.42 -10.24
N PHE A 64 0.31 5.24 -10.55
CA PHE A 64 0.45 4.65 -11.88
C PHE A 64 -0.19 5.51 -12.97
N ARG A 65 -1.37 6.08 -12.71
CA ARG A 65 -1.99 6.96 -13.69
C ARG A 65 -1.14 8.20 -13.96
N SER A 66 -0.61 8.83 -12.92
CA SER A 66 0.26 10.00 -13.06
C SER A 66 1.51 9.68 -13.88
N PHE A 67 2.12 8.53 -13.64
CA PHE A 67 3.26 8.05 -14.41
C PHE A 67 2.89 7.80 -15.88
N PHE A 68 1.81 7.07 -16.15
CA PHE A 68 1.44 6.73 -17.52
C PHE A 68 0.96 7.93 -18.34
N VAL A 69 0.38 8.95 -17.73
CA VAL A 69 0.03 10.20 -18.42
C VAL A 69 1.30 10.93 -18.87
N GLY A 70 2.39 10.83 -18.13
CA GLY A 70 3.67 11.46 -18.45
C GLY A 70 4.49 10.77 -19.54
N LEU A 71 4.13 9.54 -19.96
CA LEU A 71 4.87 8.84 -21.02
C LEU A 71 4.57 9.49 -22.38
N PRO A 72 5.58 9.67 -23.28
CA PRO A 72 5.38 10.16 -24.65
C PRO A 72 4.41 9.28 -25.45
N GLU A 73 3.53 9.89 -26.25
CA GLU A 73 2.58 9.16 -27.11
C GLU A 73 3.31 8.39 -28.22
N ASP A 74 4.41 8.95 -28.71
CA ASP A 74 5.22 8.39 -29.80
C ASP A 74 5.66 6.93 -29.52
N LEU A 75 5.88 6.58 -28.24
CA LEU A 75 6.20 5.20 -27.86
C LEU A 75 5.05 4.23 -28.15
N PHE A 76 3.83 4.67 -28.01
CA PHE A 76 2.64 3.86 -28.27
C PHE A 76 2.30 3.83 -29.75
N GLU A 77 2.53 4.92 -30.46
CA GLU A 77 2.30 5.01 -31.90
C GLU A 77 3.30 4.14 -32.67
N SER A 78 4.59 4.19 -32.32
CA SER A 78 5.61 3.32 -32.94
C SER A 78 5.29 1.85 -32.71
N ALA A 79 4.92 1.45 -31.50
CA ALA A 79 4.55 0.06 -31.21
C ALA A 79 3.32 -0.38 -32.02
N ARG A 80 2.34 0.52 -32.27
CA ARG A 80 1.17 0.19 -33.12
C ARG A 80 1.55 0.06 -34.59
N ILE A 81 2.47 0.90 -35.09
CA ILE A 81 3.00 0.82 -36.46
C ILE A 81 3.71 -0.53 -36.66
N ASP A 82 4.45 -1.01 -35.63
CA ASP A 82 5.10 -2.32 -35.62
C ASP A 82 4.10 -3.50 -35.48
N GLY A 83 2.79 -3.21 -35.49
CA GLY A 83 1.73 -4.22 -35.44
C GLY A 83 1.47 -4.79 -34.03
N ALA A 84 1.98 -4.15 -32.96
CA ALA A 84 1.76 -4.62 -31.60
C ALA A 84 0.31 -4.41 -31.16
N GLY A 85 -0.37 -5.48 -30.76
CA GLY A 85 -1.69 -5.41 -30.15
C GLY A 85 -1.61 -4.90 -28.68
N HIS A 86 -2.78 -4.53 -28.12
CA HIS A 86 -2.86 -3.94 -26.76
C HIS A 86 -2.20 -4.80 -25.66
N VAL A 87 -2.32 -6.11 -25.72
CA VAL A 87 -1.70 -7.04 -24.76
C VAL A 87 -0.17 -7.03 -24.92
N SER A 88 0.33 -7.01 -26.15
CA SER A 88 1.75 -6.94 -26.44
C SER A 88 2.35 -5.62 -25.93
N ILE A 89 1.69 -4.49 -26.19
CA ILE A 89 2.08 -3.17 -25.66
C ILE A 89 2.14 -3.20 -24.12
N TYR A 90 1.16 -3.82 -23.47
CA TYR A 90 1.14 -3.92 -22.01
C TYR A 90 2.36 -4.69 -21.46
N TRP A 91 2.64 -5.87 -21.99
CA TRP A 91 3.69 -6.74 -21.45
C TRP A 91 5.11 -6.30 -21.86
N HIS A 92 5.29 -5.82 -23.10
CA HIS A 92 6.62 -5.54 -23.63
C HIS A 92 7.02 -4.06 -23.55
N LEU A 93 6.06 -3.15 -23.41
CA LEU A 93 6.35 -1.72 -23.30
C LEU A 93 5.98 -1.16 -21.93
N ILE A 94 4.70 -1.26 -21.53
CA ILE A 94 4.21 -0.60 -20.32
C ILE A 94 4.85 -1.22 -19.07
N LEU A 95 4.80 -2.52 -18.92
CA LEU A 95 5.26 -3.20 -17.71
C LEU A 95 6.76 -3.00 -17.44
N PRO A 96 7.68 -3.13 -18.43
CA PRO A 96 9.08 -2.82 -18.23
C PRO A 96 9.35 -1.35 -17.88
N LEU A 97 8.68 -0.41 -18.56
CA LEU A 97 8.82 1.02 -18.28
C LEU A 97 8.28 1.39 -16.89
N SER A 98 7.37 0.59 -16.34
CA SER A 98 6.76 0.83 -15.03
C SER A 98 7.60 0.38 -13.86
N LYS A 99 8.71 -0.34 -14.06
CA LYS A 99 9.56 -0.85 -12.97
C LYS A 99 9.89 0.21 -11.90
N PRO A 100 10.29 1.45 -12.25
CA PRO A 100 10.59 2.47 -11.23
C PRO A 100 9.37 2.83 -10.39
N VAL A 101 8.20 2.99 -11.02
CA VAL A 101 6.98 3.35 -10.29
C VAL A 101 6.45 2.19 -9.44
N PHE A 102 6.61 0.94 -9.89
CA PHE A 102 6.35 -0.23 -9.05
C PHE A 102 7.19 -0.21 -7.79
N SER A 103 8.49 0.07 -7.91
CA SER A 103 9.38 0.16 -6.76
C SER A 103 8.90 1.21 -5.75
N VAL A 104 8.51 2.40 -6.22
CA VAL A 104 7.97 3.46 -5.36
C VAL A 104 6.70 3.00 -4.64
N VAL A 105 5.73 2.43 -5.37
CA VAL A 105 4.46 1.97 -4.80
C VAL A 105 4.70 0.86 -3.78
N ILE A 106 5.58 -0.10 -4.08
CA ILE A 106 5.91 -1.21 -3.18
C ILE A 106 6.54 -0.68 -1.89
N VAL A 107 7.57 0.18 -2.00
CA VAL A 107 8.26 0.74 -0.83
C VAL A 107 7.30 1.52 0.05
N MET A 108 6.48 2.40 -0.55
CA MET A 108 5.48 3.19 0.20
C MET A 108 4.45 2.30 0.92
N ASN A 109 3.98 1.23 0.26
CA ASN A 109 3.06 0.28 0.89
C ASN A 109 3.71 -0.48 2.05
N ILE A 110 4.94 -0.99 1.87
CA ILE A 110 5.67 -1.68 2.93
C ILE A 110 5.87 -0.74 4.11
N MET A 111 6.34 0.49 3.89
CA MET A 111 6.54 1.47 4.96
C MET A 111 5.25 1.81 5.70
N GLY A 112 4.16 2.04 4.96
CA GLY A 112 2.86 2.37 5.54
C GLY A 112 2.28 1.22 6.38
N THR A 113 2.38 -0.01 5.88
CA THR A 113 1.88 -1.21 6.57
C THR A 113 2.76 -1.57 7.77
N TRP A 114 4.08 -1.48 7.63
CA TRP A 114 5.04 -1.79 8.70
C TRP A 114 4.86 -0.87 9.92
N ASN A 115 4.66 0.42 9.69
CA ASN A 115 4.51 1.39 10.76
C ASN A 115 3.09 1.45 11.36
N ASN A 116 2.13 0.73 10.77
CA ASN A 116 0.77 0.74 11.27
C ASN A 116 0.63 -0.26 12.42
N PHE A 117 0.45 0.26 13.63
CA PHE A 117 0.19 -0.57 14.81
C PHE A 117 -1.31 -0.66 15.16
N LEU A 118 -2.07 0.42 14.89
CA LEU A 118 -3.43 0.57 15.39
C LEU A 118 -4.37 -0.48 14.80
N TRP A 119 -4.36 -0.65 13.48
CA TRP A 119 -5.25 -1.61 12.83
C TRP A 119 -4.97 -3.06 13.26
N PRO A 120 -3.72 -3.58 13.19
CA PRO A 120 -3.41 -4.91 13.72
C PRO A 120 -3.77 -5.08 15.19
N PHE A 121 -3.56 -4.05 16.01
CA PHE A 121 -3.85 -4.08 17.43
C PHE A 121 -5.34 -4.29 17.73
N ILE A 122 -6.25 -3.65 16.98
CA ILE A 122 -7.69 -3.76 17.22
C ILE A 122 -8.32 -5.00 16.59
N VAL A 123 -7.75 -5.57 15.52
CA VAL A 123 -8.33 -6.75 14.85
C VAL A 123 -7.76 -8.08 15.34
N ASN A 124 -6.62 -8.07 16.05
CA ASN A 124 -5.98 -9.25 16.63
C ASN A 124 -6.05 -9.18 18.16
N THR A 125 -7.19 -9.55 18.71
CA THR A 125 -7.49 -9.44 20.14
C THR A 125 -7.00 -10.61 20.96
N ASP A 126 -6.72 -11.75 20.33
CA ASP A 126 -6.26 -12.98 21.00
C ASP A 126 -4.73 -13.12 21.05
N GLY A 127 -4.00 -12.17 20.45
CA GLY A 127 -2.54 -12.18 20.40
C GLY A 127 -1.89 -13.18 19.43
N SER A 128 -2.68 -13.99 18.72
CA SER A 128 -2.15 -15.03 17.80
C SER A 128 -1.47 -14.47 16.55
N HIS A 129 -1.84 -13.28 16.12
CA HIS A 129 -1.38 -12.65 14.88
C HIS A 129 -0.81 -11.25 15.11
N GLN A 130 -0.14 -11.05 16.24
CA GLN A 130 0.47 -9.75 16.54
C GLN A 130 1.60 -9.43 15.56
N VAL A 131 1.64 -8.16 15.14
CA VAL A 131 2.74 -7.61 14.34
C VAL A 131 3.72 -6.87 15.26
N VAL A 132 4.96 -6.68 14.80
CA VAL A 132 6.02 -6.06 15.60
C VAL A 132 5.62 -4.69 16.13
N SER A 133 4.99 -3.85 15.30
CA SER A 133 4.55 -2.51 15.69
C SER A 133 3.50 -2.52 16.80
N SER A 134 2.54 -3.45 16.79
CA SER A 134 1.55 -3.61 17.88
C SER A 134 2.20 -4.21 19.13
N GLY A 135 3.15 -5.12 18.98
CA GLY A 135 3.94 -5.67 20.09
C GLY A 135 4.75 -4.60 20.82
N ILE A 136 5.41 -3.70 20.10
CA ILE A 136 6.13 -2.57 20.70
C ILE A 136 5.17 -1.63 21.43
N TYR A 137 4.01 -1.35 20.86
CA TYR A 137 2.99 -0.54 21.57
C TYR A 137 2.56 -1.19 22.87
N THR A 138 2.31 -2.50 22.86
CA THR A 138 1.96 -3.27 24.07
C THR A 138 3.09 -3.24 25.09
N LEU A 139 4.35 -3.40 24.66
CA LEU A 139 5.52 -3.28 25.50
C LEU A 139 5.62 -1.90 26.15
N ALA A 140 5.41 -0.84 25.36
CA ALA A 140 5.46 0.55 25.82
C ALA A 140 4.38 0.91 26.85
N THR A 141 3.26 0.21 26.83
CA THR A 141 2.13 0.43 27.75
C THR A 141 2.07 -0.58 28.90
N SER A 142 3.00 -1.54 28.94
CA SER A 142 3.11 -2.56 29.98
C SER A 142 3.94 -2.08 31.19
N GLN A 143 4.14 -2.98 32.16
CA GLN A 143 4.99 -2.73 33.34
C GLN A 143 6.46 -2.44 33.01
N PHE A 144 6.90 -2.73 31.78
CA PHE A 144 8.24 -2.44 31.26
C PHE A 144 8.36 -1.03 30.65
N SER A 145 7.34 -0.20 30.75
CA SER A 145 7.35 1.17 30.19
C SER A 145 8.43 2.09 30.83
N GLU A 146 8.91 1.75 32.03
CA GLU A 146 9.99 2.48 32.71
C GLU A 146 11.40 2.04 32.28
N ASP A 147 11.53 0.89 31.61
CA ASP A 147 12.82 0.42 31.07
C ASP A 147 13.07 1.00 29.68
N PHE A 148 13.61 2.20 29.65
CA PHE A 148 14.00 2.88 28.42
C PHE A 148 14.99 2.08 27.56
N SER A 149 15.86 1.26 28.18
CA SER A 149 16.85 0.47 27.45
C SER A 149 16.17 -0.59 26.59
N THR A 150 15.21 -1.32 27.13
CA THR A 150 14.41 -2.31 26.40
C THR A 150 13.57 -1.64 25.32
N MET A 151 12.99 -0.48 25.61
CA MET A 151 12.20 0.27 24.62
C MET A 151 13.05 0.71 23.41
N TYR A 152 14.23 1.32 23.67
CA TYR A 152 15.12 1.73 22.57
C TYR A 152 15.65 0.54 21.77
N ALA A 153 15.94 -0.58 22.41
CA ALA A 153 16.33 -1.82 21.72
C ALA A 153 15.21 -2.33 20.80
N ALA A 154 13.97 -2.33 21.28
CA ALA A 154 12.81 -2.73 20.48
C ALA A 154 12.60 -1.82 19.26
N TYR A 155 12.69 -0.50 19.42
CA TYR A 155 12.61 0.44 18.30
C TYR A 155 13.78 0.29 17.33
N ALA A 156 14.99 0.06 17.80
CA ALA A 156 16.14 -0.19 16.94
C ALA A 156 15.94 -1.46 16.10
N ILE A 157 15.51 -2.55 16.70
CA ILE A 157 15.20 -3.80 15.99
C ILE A 157 14.08 -3.59 14.97
N ASN A 158 13.01 -2.87 15.34
CA ASN A 158 11.90 -2.57 14.42
C ASN A 158 12.33 -1.72 13.21
N SER A 159 13.35 -0.89 13.35
CA SER A 159 13.83 -0.04 12.25
C SER A 159 14.72 -0.81 11.25
N LEU A 160 15.34 -1.93 11.64
CA LEU A 160 16.28 -2.67 10.79
C LEU A 160 15.69 -3.13 9.45
N PRO A 161 14.48 -3.76 9.40
CA PRO A 161 13.91 -4.17 8.12
C PRO A 161 13.65 -3.00 7.16
N LEU A 162 13.23 -1.84 7.68
CA LEU A 162 13.02 -0.65 6.86
C LEU A 162 14.34 -0.05 6.35
N LEU A 163 15.39 -0.06 7.17
CA LEU A 163 16.73 0.34 6.76
C LEU A 163 17.27 -0.57 5.66
N LEU A 164 17.12 -1.88 5.80
CA LEU A 164 17.52 -2.85 4.78
C LEU A 164 16.72 -2.64 3.49
N LEU A 165 15.42 -2.44 3.58
CA LEU A 165 14.56 -2.12 2.44
C LEU A 165 15.05 -0.86 1.73
N PHE A 166 15.35 0.22 2.49
CA PHE A 166 15.83 1.47 1.93
C PHE A 166 17.17 1.30 1.20
N ILE A 167 18.14 0.62 1.82
CA ILE A 167 19.44 0.35 1.21
C ILE A 167 19.28 -0.46 -0.10
N TYR A 168 18.36 -1.43 -0.11
CA TYR A 168 18.09 -2.22 -1.31
C TYR A 168 17.38 -1.41 -2.40
N ALA A 169 16.38 -0.61 -2.02
CA ALA A 169 15.58 0.17 -2.96
C ALA A 169 16.35 1.36 -3.59
N THR A 170 17.40 1.84 -2.94
CA THR A 170 18.23 2.96 -3.44
C THR A 170 19.42 2.51 -4.29
N LYS A 171 19.61 1.21 -4.45
CA LYS A 171 20.65 0.72 -5.41
C LYS A 171 20.21 1.08 -6.83
N PRO A 172 21.10 1.70 -7.62
CA PRO A 172 20.85 2.06 -9.01
C PRO A 172 20.66 0.82 -9.90
#